data_e89dc0d2900ca63be005fecd67b41a20
#
_entry.id   e89dc0d2900ca63be005fecd67b41a20
#
_cell.length_a   1.000
_cell.length_b   1.000
_cell.length_c   1.000
_cell.angle_alpha   90.00
_cell.angle_beta   90.00
_cell.angle_gamma   90.00
#
_symmetry.space_group_name_H-M   'P 1'
#
loop_
_entity.id
_entity.type
_entity.pdbx_description
1 polymer ?
#
loop_
_entity_poly.entity_id
_entity_poly.type
_entity_poly.pdbx_seq_one_letter_code
_entity_poly.pdbx_strand_id
1 'polypeptide(L)'
;MANAFEVLGVQANAGEAEIRKAYRELARRWHPDRFMEGPERMWAEQKMTSINNAYHDALKHASGASSSVNGLTPEGEQLADAKRLMELGQLSAARQALLRVATRSAEWNYLFGAVLLKLGEYEKAVLYFGIASRQRPQNSQYRTAYQSAEAIRNQRKMKPIIDRLMHPFAGKRN
;
A
#
# COMPACT_ATOMS: atom_id res chain seq x y z
N MET A 1 -8.58 5.76 28.95
CA MET A 1 -7.88 5.29 27.72
C MET A 1 -6.39 5.48 27.97
N ALA A 2 -5.57 4.46 27.80
CA ALA A 2 -4.11 4.59 27.97
C ALA A 2 -3.56 5.58 26.94
N ASN A 3 -2.73 6.52 27.39
CA ASN A 3 -2.10 7.52 26.54
C ASN A 3 -1.11 6.80 25.58
N ALA A 4 -1.05 7.24 24.32
CA ALA A 4 -0.15 6.67 23.31
C ALA A 4 1.32 6.57 23.78
N PHE A 5 1.77 7.57 24.53
CA PHE A 5 3.11 7.61 25.10
C PHE A 5 3.33 6.55 26.20
N GLU A 6 2.30 6.28 27.01
CA GLU A 6 2.33 5.21 28.03
C GLU A 6 2.41 3.82 27.39
N VAL A 7 1.65 3.58 26.30
CA VAL A 7 1.69 2.30 25.58
C VAL A 7 3.08 2.04 25.00
N LEU A 8 3.77 3.08 24.54
CA LEU A 8 5.14 3.00 24.02
C LEU A 8 6.21 3.01 25.12
N GLY A 9 5.85 3.35 26.36
CA GLY A 9 6.78 3.46 27.48
C GLY A 9 7.75 4.65 27.37
N VAL A 10 7.30 5.72 26.74
CA VAL A 10 8.07 6.97 26.57
C VAL A 10 7.38 8.14 27.26
N GLN A 11 8.10 9.23 27.50
CA GLN A 11 7.53 10.44 28.09
C GLN A 11 6.61 11.17 27.10
N ALA A 12 5.63 11.93 27.62
CA ALA A 12 4.67 12.66 26.79
C ALA A 12 5.31 13.75 25.89
N ASN A 13 6.54 14.15 26.19
CA ASN A 13 7.36 15.08 25.42
C ASN A 13 8.45 14.39 24.61
N ALA A 14 8.40 13.05 24.48
CA ALA A 14 9.38 12.29 23.73
C ALA A 14 9.46 12.76 22.27
N GLY A 15 10.68 12.94 21.78
CA GLY A 15 10.93 13.30 20.40
C GLY A 15 10.72 12.14 19.45
N GLU A 16 10.59 12.44 18.15
CA GLU A 16 10.33 11.44 17.09
C GLU A 16 11.34 10.30 17.10
N ALA A 17 12.62 10.60 17.33
CA ALA A 17 13.68 9.59 17.36
C ALA A 17 13.49 8.58 18.50
N GLU A 18 13.05 9.05 19.66
CA GLU A 18 12.79 8.25 20.85
C GLU A 18 11.53 7.38 20.66
N ILE A 19 10.46 7.96 20.12
CA ILE A 19 9.24 7.25 19.75
C ILE A 19 9.53 6.11 18.75
N ARG A 20 10.32 6.39 17.73
CA ARG A 20 10.74 5.39 16.73
C ARG A 20 11.61 4.28 17.34
N LYS A 21 12.47 4.60 18.31
CA LYS A 21 13.29 3.63 19.02
C LYS A 21 12.41 2.70 19.85
N ALA A 22 11.53 3.27 20.68
CA ALA A 22 10.60 2.51 21.52
C ALA A 22 9.71 1.58 20.71
N TYR A 23 9.15 2.10 19.60
CA TYR A 23 8.36 1.27 18.68
C TYR A 23 9.14 0.06 18.15
N ARG A 24 10.38 0.25 17.68
CA ARG A 24 11.19 -0.87 17.18
C ARG A 24 11.48 -1.92 18.22
N GLU A 25 11.70 -1.53 19.47
CA GLU A 25 11.94 -2.44 20.60
C GLU A 25 10.68 -3.24 20.92
N LEU A 26 9.53 -2.58 21.00
CA LEU A 26 8.25 -3.23 21.26
C LEU A 26 7.82 -4.13 20.10
N ALA A 27 8.00 -3.69 18.85
CA ALA A 27 7.68 -4.49 17.67
C ALA A 27 8.51 -5.76 17.58
N ARG A 28 9.80 -5.72 17.94
CA ARG A 28 10.65 -6.92 18.03
C ARG A 28 10.19 -7.87 19.14
N ARG A 29 9.75 -7.32 20.26
CA ARG A 29 9.31 -8.10 21.41
C ARG A 29 7.98 -8.80 21.19
N TRP A 30 7.04 -8.11 20.54
CA TRP A 30 5.66 -8.55 20.34
C TRP A 30 5.37 -8.99 18.90
N HIS A 31 6.40 -9.29 18.09
CA HIS A 31 6.19 -9.75 16.73
C HIS A 31 5.50 -11.12 16.72
N PRO A 32 4.37 -11.29 15.99
CA PRO A 32 3.60 -12.54 15.98
C PRO A 32 4.41 -13.79 15.63
N ASP A 33 5.43 -13.65 14.77
CA ASP A 33 6.30 -14.78 14.37
C ASP A 33 7.15 -15.35 15.49
N ARG A 34 7.24 -14.67 16.64
CA ARG A 34 7.98 -15.15 17.81
C ARG A 34 7.14 -16.02 18.73
N PHE A 35 5.84 -16.09 18.49
CA PHE A 35 4.89 -16.84 19.29
C PHE A 35 4.38 -18.02 18.47
N MET A 36 4.31 -19.19 19.10
CA MET A 36 3.72 -20.38 18.48
C MET A 36 2.22 -20.14 18.23
N GLU A 37 1.64 -20.93 17.33
CA GLU A 37 0.20 -20.84 17.07
C GLU A 37 -0.58 -21.16 18.34
N GLY A 38 -1.54 -20.26 18.68
CA GLY A 38 -2.35 -20.42 19.88
C GLY A 38 -2.76 -19.08 20.50
N PRO A 39 -3.26 -19.10 21.75
CA PRO A 39 -3.72 -17.91 22.46
C PRO A 39 -2.65 -16.82 22.61
N GLU A 40 -1.38 -17.22 22.74
CA GLU A 40 -0.25 -16.30 22.87
C GLU A 40 -0.02 -15.47 21.62
N ARG A 41 -0.19 -16.07 20.44
CA ARG A 41 -0.09 -15.36 19.15
C ARG A 41 -1.21 -14.33 18.98
N MET A 42 -2.43 -14.70 19.33
CA MET A 42 -3.58 -13.77 19.32
C MET A 42 -3.32 -12.57 20.25
N TRP A 43 -2.73 -12.83 21.40
CA TRP A 43 -2.35 -11.79 22.35
C TRP A 43 -1.25 -10.87 21.81
N ALA A 44 -0.26 -11.43 21.15
CA ALA A 44 0.80 -10.68 20.48
C ALA A 44 0.25 -9.82 19.34
N GLU A 45 -0.69 -10.31 18.55
CA GLU A 45 -1.37 -9.57 17.49
C GLU A 45 -2.18 -8.38 18.03
N GLN A 46 -2.94 -8.57 19.12
CA GLN A 46 -3.66 -7.50 19.78
C GLN A 46 -2.70 -6.45 20.37
N LYS A 47 -1.62 -6.89 21.01
CA LYS A 47 -0.57 -5.98 21.53
C LYS A 47 0.10 -5.22 20.39
N MET A 48 0.42 -5.88 19.30
CA MET A 48 1.04 -5.24 18.14
C MET A 48 0.12 -4.20 17.50
N THR A 49 -1.19 -4.48 17.43
CA THR A 49 -2.20 -3.50 16.97
C THR A 49 -2.23 -2.27 17.87
N SER A 50 -2.22 -2.47 19.21
CA SER A 50 -2.18 -1.38 20.18
C SER A 50 -0.90 -0.55 20.07
N ILE A 51 0.26 -1.21 19.91
CA ILE A 51 1.56 -0.55 19.72
C ILE A 51 1.59 0.26 18.43
N ASN A 52 1.04 -0.26 17.33
CA ASN A 52 0.97 0.45 16.06
C ASN A 52 0.10 1.71 16.16
N ASN A 53 -1.07 1.61 16.79
CA ASN A 53 -1.95 2.77 16.99
C ASN A 53 -1.27 3.82 17.87
N ALA A 54 -0.67 3.40 18.99
CA ALA A 54 0.06 4.30 19.89
C ALA A 54 1.26 4.99 19.20
N TYR A 55 1.97 4.28 18.33
CA TYR A 55 3.07 4.85 17.55
C TYR A 55 2.59 5.95 16.61
N HIS A 56 1.50 5.72 15.88
CA HIS A 56 0.92 6.73 15.01
C HIS A 56 0.41 7.95 15.78
N ASP A 57 -0.24 7.73 16.92
CA ASP A 57 -0.74 8.83 17.76
C ASP A 57 0.39 9.60 18.41
N ALA A 58 1.42 8.94 18.94
CA ALA A 58 2.58 9.60 19.54
C ALA A 58 3.36 10.42 18.51
N LEU A 59 3.57 9.91 17.29
CA LEU A 59 4.20 10.68 16.21
C LEU A 59 3.37 11.90 15.83
N LYS A 60 2.05 11.78 15.79
CA LYS A 60 1.14 12.90 15.53
C LYS A 60 1.28 14.00 16.58
N HIS A 61 1.48 13.62 17.84
CA HIS A 61 1.72 14.55 18.95
C HIS A 61 3.13 15.12 18.96
N ALA A 62 4.16 14.31 18.68
CA ALA A 62 5.55 14.75 18.67
C ALA A 62 5.86 15.64 17.45
N SER A 63 5.20 15.42 16.31
CA SER A 63 5.20 16.34 15.17
C SER A 63 4.25 17.52 15.35
N GLY A 64 3.62 17.59 16.52
CA GLY A 64 2.69 18.62 16.90
C GLY A 64 3.29 20.00 16.85
N ALA A 65 3.01 20.69 15.79
CA ALA A 65 3.27 22.10 15.48
C ALA A 65 4.45 22.41 14.54
N SER A 66 5.14 21.46 13.92
CA SER A 66 6.12 21.87 12.90
C SER A 66 6.42 20.79 11.88
N SER A 67 5.50 20.51 11.02
CA SER A 67 5.76 20.07 9.64
C SER A 67 4.46 19.90 8.87
N SER A 68 3.67 20.94 8.87
CA SER A 68 2.73 21.19 7.78
C SER A 68 3.50 21.82 6.61
N VAL A 69 4.58 21.16 6.18
CA VAL A 69 5.07 21.35 4.84
C VAL A 69 4.22 20.41 3.99
N ASN A 70 3.12 20.96 3.49
CA ASN A 70 2.16 20.38 2.56
C ASN A 70 0.96 19.56 3.08
N GLY A 71 0.57 19.58 4.37
CA GLY A 71 -0.71 18.99 4.81
C GLY A 71 -0.87 17.49 4.55
N LEU A 72 0.22 16.76 4.28
CA LEU A 72 0.22 15.35 4.01
C LEU A 72 0.34 14.55 5.31
N THR A 73 -0.51 13.54 5.46
CA THR A 73 -0.33 12.51 6.49
C THR A 73 0.92 11.67 6.18
N PRO A 74 1.52 10.94 7.15
CA PRO A 74 2.63 10.03 6.89
C PRO A 74 2.35 9.03 5.75
N GLU A 75 1.10 8.58 5.62
CA GLU A 75 0.64 7.79 4.48
C GLU A 75 0.70 8.61 3.18
N GLY A 76 0.24 9.85 3.22
CA GLY A 76 0.25 10.75 2.07
C GLY A 76 1.66 11.01 1.56
N GLU A 77 2.66 11.17 2.43
CA GLU A 77 4.07 11.30 2.05
C GLU A 77 4.60 10.04 1.36
N GLN A 78 4.32 8.86 1.91
CA GLN A 78 4.73 7.58 1.31
C GLN A 78 4.06 7.36 -0.05
N LEU A 79 2.80 7.75 -0.20
CA LEU A 79 2.10 7.70 -1.48
C LEU A 79 2.63 8.73 -2.48
N ALA A 80 3.04 9.91 -2.01
CA ALA A 80 3.68 10.94 -2.84
C ALA A 80 5.04 10.47 -3.37
N ASP A 81 5.86 9.80 -2.53
CA ASP A 81 7.11 9.19 -2.96
C ASP A 81 6.88 8.13 -4.05
N ALA A 82 5.87 7.28 -3.87
CA ALA A 82 5.52 6.30 -4.87
C ALA A 82 5.07 6.95 -6.20
N LYS A 83 4.29 8.02 -6.15
CA LYS A 83 3.90 8.80 -7.35
C LYS A 83 5.12 9.36 -8.06
N ARG A 84 6.04 9.98 -7.32
CA ARG A 84 7.28 10.53 -7.87
C ARG A 84 8.13 9.46 -8.56
N LEU A 85 8.28 8.28 -7.94
CA LEU A 85 8.99 7.16 -8.53
C LEU A 85 8.32 6.65 -9.82
N MET A 86 6.98 6.67 -9.87
CA MET A 86 6.22 6.34 -11.09
C MET A 86 6.42 7.35 -12.21
N GLU A 87 6.51 8.64 -11.90
CA GLU A 87 6.79 9.73 -12.85
C GLU A 87 8.21 9.61 -13.42
N LEU A 88 9.18 9.21 -12.59
CA LEU A 88 10.55 8.93 -13.00
C LEU A 88 10.71 7.59 -13.76
N GLY A 89 9.63 6.84 -13.96
CA GLY A 89 9.65 5.53 -14.63
C GLY A 89 10.25 4.41 -13.79
N GLN A 90 10.58 4.65 -12.52
CA GLN A 90 11.16 3.67 -11.59
C GLN A 90 10.07 2.77 -11.00
N LEU A 91 9.42 1.98 -11.85
CA LEU A 91 8.24 1.20 -11.49
C LEU A 91 8.49 0.15 -10.40
N SER A 92 9.66 -0.51 -10.43
CA SER A 92 10.04 -1.49 -9.41
C SER A 92 10.23 -0.83 -8.04
N ALA A 93 10.85 0.34 -7.99
CA ALA A 93 11.02 1.11 -6.77
C ALA A 93 9.66 1.64 -6.25
N ALA A 94 8.80 2.15 -7.14
CA ALA A 94 7.44 2.58 -6.80
C ALA A 94 6.62 1.42 -6.20
N ARG A 95 6.72 0.22 -6.77
CA ARG A 95 6.08 -0.99 -6.24
C ARG A 95 6.56 -1.30 -4.82
N GLN A 96 7.88 -1.26 -4.60
CA GLN A 96 8.45 -1.51 -3.27
C GLN A 96 8.05 -0.44 -2.26
N ALA A 97 8.03 0.85 -2.65
CA ALA A 97 7.55 1.94 -1.80
C ALA A 97 6.10 1.71 -1.38
N LEU A 98 5.20 1.38 -2.31
CA LEU A 98 3.81 1.08 -2.02
C LEU A 98 3.63 -0.13 -1.10
N LEU A 99 4.45 -1.18 -1.24
CA LEU A 99 4.36 -2.37 -0.37
C LEU A 99 4.75 -2.07 1.09
N ARG A 100 5.52 -1.01 1.35
CA ARG A 100 5.88 -0.56 2.71
C ARG A 100 4.77 0.24 3.39
N VAL A 101 3.82 0.77 2.63
CA VAL A 101 2.65 1.49 3.19
C VAL A 101 1.78 0.49 3.93
N ALA A 102 1.45 0.78 5.19
CA ALA A 102 0.67 -0.14 6.04
C ALA A 102 -0.81 -0.19 5.65
N THR A 103 -1.36 0.97 5.28
CA THR A 103 -2.79 1.10 4.95
C THR A 103 -3.08 0.76 3.49
N ARG A 104 -4.27 0.25 3.23
CA ARG A 104 -4.75 -0.11 1.89
C ARG A 104 -5.92 0.79 1.50
N SER A 105 -5.65 2.11 1.49
CA SER A 105 -6.63 3.13 1.09
C SER A 105 -7.01 3.02 -0.39
N ALA A 106 -8.08 3.72 -0.79
CA ALA A 106 -8.49 3.76 -2.19
C ALA A 106 -7.38 4.33 -3.09
N GLU A 107 -6.64 5.32 -2.60
CA GLU A 107 -5.53 5.93 -3.31
C GLU A 107 -4.36 4.94 -3.45
N TRP A 108 -4.05 4.21 -2.39
CA TRP A 108 -3.04 3.15 -2.45
C TRP A 108 -3.41 2.11 -3.50
N ASN A 109 -4.64 1.60 -3.48
CA ASN A 109 -5.11 0.61 -4.45
C ASN A 109 -5.03 1.13 -5.89
N TYR A 110 -5.38 2.40 -6.10
CA TYR A 110 -5.27 3.06 -7.39
C TYR A 110 -3.82 3.14 -7.87
N LEU A 111 -2.90 3.62 -7.04
CA LEU A 111 -1.48 3.74 -7.39
C LEU A 111 -0.83 2.38 -7.64
N PHE A 112 -1.16 1.39 -6.81
CA PHE A 112 -0.63 0.03 -6.97
C PHE A 112 -1.15 -0.60 -8.27
N GLY A 113 -2.42 -0.42 -8.60
CA GLY A 113 -3.01 -0.80 -9.88
C GLY A 113 -2.31 -0.13 -11.06
N ALA A 114 -1.98 1.16 -10.95
CA ALA A 114 -1.28 1.90 -12.00
C ALA A 114 0.16 1.41 -12.23
N VAL A 115 0.88 1.08 -11.15
CA VAL A 115 2.21 0.46 -11.25
C VAL A 115 2.12 -0.90 -11.94
N LEU A 116 1.18 -1.76 -11.52
CA LEU A 116 0.99 -3.08 -12.10
C LEU A 116 0.60 -3.01 -13.59
N LEU A 117 -0.26 -2.04 -13.96
CA LEU A 117 -0.63 -1.82 -15.36
C LEU A 117 0.59 -1.48 -16.23
N LYS A 118 1.45 -0.59 -15.74
CA LYS A 118 2.71 -0.20 -16.43
C LYS A 118 3.71 -1.36 -16.48
N LEU A 119 3.71 -2.26 -15.50
CA LEU A 119 4.54 -3.47 -15.48
C LEU A 119 3.96 -4.61 -16.36
N GLY A 120 2.78 -4.42 -16.95
CA GLY A 120 2.14 -5.43 -17.80
C GLY A 120 1.36 -6.50 -17.03
N GLU A 121 1.19 -6.35 -15.71
CA GLU A 121 0.42 -7.27 -14.86
C GLU A 121 -1.09 -6.90 -14.90
N TYR A 122 -1.70 -7.00 -16.08
CA TYR A 122 -3.04 -6.47 -16.38
C TYR A 122 -4.15 -7.05 -15.50
N GLU A 123 -4.11 -8.34 -15.20
CA GLU A 123 -5.12 -9.01 -14.36
C GLU A 123 -5.14 -8.43 -12.94
N LYS A 124 -3.95 -8.26 -12.38
CA LYS A 124 -3.80 -7.67 -11.05
C LYS A 124 -4.15 -6.18 -11.05
N ALA A 125 -3.77 -5.44 -12.10
CA ALA A 125 -4.13 -4.03 -12.24
C ALA A 125 -5.64 -3.82 -12.20
N VAL A 126 -6.41 -4.62 -12.96
CA VAL A 126 -7.88 -4.59 -12.96
C VAL A 126 -8.43 -4.85 -11.56
N LEU A 127 -7.88 -5.84 -10.82
CA LEU A 127 -8.30 -6.15 -9.46
C LEU A 127 -8.15 -4.93 -8.53
N TYR A 128 -6.96 -4.31 -8.50
CA TYR A 128 -6.67 -3.19 -7.61
C TYR A 128 -7.43 -1.91 -7.99
N PHE A 129 -7.59 -1.61 -9.27
CA PHE A 129 -8.47 -0.51 -9.70
C PHE A 129 -9.93 -0.77 -9.35
N GLY A 130 -10.40 -2.01 -9.43
CA GLY A 130 -11.75 -2.40 -9.01
C GLY A 130 -11.96 -2.20 -7.51
N ILE A 131 -10.95 -2.49 -6.67
CA ILE A 131 -11.01 -2.21 -5.24
C ILE A 131 -11.08 -0.69 -4.99
N ALA A 132 -10.20 0.10 -5.63
CA ALA A 132 -10.18 1.56 -5.49
C ALA A 132 -11.53 2.19 -5.88
N SER A 133 -12.11 1.76 -7.00
CA SER A 133 -13.42 2.24 -7.49
C SER A 133 -14.56 1.89 -6.51
N ARG A 134 -14.54 0.71 -5.88
CA ARG A 134 -15.54 0.33 -4.88
C ARG A 134 -15.38 1.08 -3.56
N GLN A 135 -14.13 1.35 -3.15
CA GLN A 135 -13.87 2.13 -1.92
C GLN A 135 -14.28 3.60 -2.05
N ARG A 136 -14.18 4.18 -3.25
CA ARG A 136 -14.60 5.56 -3.54
C ARG A 136 -15.40 5.64 -4.84
N PRO A 137 -16.68 5.26 -4.85
CA PRO A 137 -17.52 5.21 -6.06
C PRO A 137 -17.72 6.57 -6.74
N GLN A 138 -17.62 7.65 -5.97
CA GLN A 138 -17.78 9.03 -6.48
C GLN A 138 -16.52 9.52 -7.22
N ASN A 139 -15.39 8.84 -7.08
CA ASN A 139 -14.18 9.23 -7.79
C ASN A 139 -14.20 8.70 -9.23
N SER A 140 -14.44 9.62 -10.18
CA SER A 140 -14.48 9.31 -11.62
C SER A 140 -13.15 8.77 -12.14
N GLN A 141 -12.02 9.25 -11.63
CA GLN A 141 -10.69 8.80 -12.02
C GLN A 141 -10.48 7.31 -11.74
N TYR A 142 -10.90 6.83 -10.57
CA TYR A 142 -10.77 5.40 -10.20
C TYR A 142 -11.64 4.51 -11.08
N ARG A 143 -12.84 4.98 -11.40
CA ARG A 143 -13.79 4.28 -12.28
C ARG A 143 -13.26 4.18 -13.71
N THR A 144 -12.76 5.29 -14.24
CA THR A 144 -12.16 5.35 -15.59
C THR A 144 -10.91 4.47 -15.68
N ALA A 145 -10.04 4.49 -14.65
CA ALA A 145 -8.86 3.64 -14.60
C ALA A 145 -9.23 2.14 -14.60
N TYR A 146 -10.26 1.76 -13.84
CA TYR A 146 -10.78 0.39 -13.84
C TYR A 146 -11.26 -0.04 -15.23
N GLN A 147 -12.10 0.77 -15.87
CA GLN A 147 -12.66 0.49 -17.21
C GLN A 147 -11.56 0.39 -18.27
N SER A 148 -10.60 1.32 -18.24
CA SER A 148 -9.46 1.32 -19.17
C SER A 148 -8.59 0.08 -19.00
N ALA A 149 -8.26 -0.30 -17.77
CA ALA A 149 -7.46 -1.49 -17.48
C ALA A 149 -8.19 -2.78 -17.91
N GLU A 150 -9.50 -2.85 -17.70
CA GLU A 150 -10.34 -3.96 -18.14
C GLU A 150 -10.38 -4.08 -19.67
N ALA A 151 -10.52 -2.97 -20.38
CA ALA A 151 -10.47 -2.93 -21.84
C ALA A 151 -9.12 -3.42 -22.39
N ILE A 152 -8.00 -2.96 -21.83
CA ILE A 152 -6.64 -3.37 -22.20
C ILE A 152 -6.46 -4.88 -21.97
N ARG A 153 -6.86 -5.38 -20.79
CA ARG A 153 -6.82 -6.81 -20.48
C ARG A 153 -7.59 -7.64 -21.50
N ASN A 154 -8.83 -7.24 -21.82
CA ASN A 154 -9.70 -7.96 -22.75
C ASN A 154 -9.13 -7.93 -24.16
N GLN A 155 -8.64 -6.78 -24.62
CA GLN A 155 -7.98 -6.65 -25.92
C GLN A 155 -6.77 -7.57 -26.04
N ARG A 156 -5.96 -7.69 -24.98
CA ARG A 156 -4.80 -8.59 -24.97
C ARG A 156 -5.19 -10.07 -24.99
N LYS A 157 -6.28 -10.46 -24.32
CA LYS A 157 -6.81 -11.82 -24.36
C LYS A 157 -7.35 -12.18 -25.74
N MET A 158 -7.95 -11.24 -26.43
CA MET A 158 -8.54 -11.45 -27.77
C MET A 158 -7.49 -11.49 -28.88
N LYS A 159 -6.38 -10.76 -28.74
CA LYS A 159 -5.35 -10.68 -29.80
C LYS A 159 -4.84 -12.04 -30.29
N PRO A 160 -4.43 -13.01 -29.44
CA PRO A 160 -3.97 -14.33 -29.93
C PRO A 160 -5.06 -15.12 -30.64
N ILE A 161 -6.32 -14.93 -30.26
CA ILE A 161 -7.47 -15.59 -30.88
C ILE A 161 -7.71 -15.01 -32.27
N ILE A 162 -7.69 -13.69 -32.41
CA ILE A 162 -7.84 -13.00 -33.69
C ILE A 162 -6.68 -13.33 -34.61
N ASP A 163 -5.43 -13.30 -34.15
CA ASP A 163 -4.25 -13.68 -34.94
C ASP A 163 -4.34 -15.11 -35.47
N ARG A 164 -4.86 -16.06 -34.66
CA ARG A 164 -5.09 -17.43 -35.06
C ARG A 164 -6.20 -17.58 -36.11
N LEU A 165 -7.26 -16.75 -35.99
CA LEU A 165 -8.37 -16.75 -36.96
C LEU A 165 -7.98 -16.11 -38.29
N MET A 166 -7.19 -15.05 -38.25
CA MET A 166 -6.76 -14.30 -39.45
C MET A 166 -5.61 -14.99 -40.17
N HIS A 167 -4.80 -15.81 -39.50
CA HIS A 167 -3.64 -16.52 -40.06
C HIS A 167 -3.66 -18.02 -39.74
N PRO A 168 -4.68 -18.77 -40.22
CA PRO A 168 -4.84 -20.18 -39.84
C PRO A 168 -3.70 -21.12 -40.31
N PHE A 169 -2.82 -20.64 -41.21
CA PHE A 169 -1.71 -21.43 -41.78
C PHE A 169 -0.31 -20.93 -41.42
N ALA A 170 -0.16 -19.97 -40.53
CA ALA A 170 1.17 -19.44 -40.15
C ALA A 170 2.01 -20.37 -39.26
N GLY A 171 1.53 -21.58 -38.93
CA GLY A 171 2.14 -22.49 -37.94
C GLY A 171 2.77 -23.77 -38.51
N LYS A 172 3.03 -23.91 -39.81
CA LYS A 172 3.73 -25.07 -40.39
C LYS A 172 4.77 -24.64 -41.41
N ARG A 173 5.92 -24.20 -40.95
CA ARG A 173 7.19 -24.34 -41.68
C ARG A 173 8.16 -25.02 -40.74
N ASN A 174 8.46 -26.30 -41.10
CA ASN A 174 9.57 -27.09 -40.57
C ASN A 174 10.88 -26.34 -40.75
#